data_23c7f03a42f4c81f29a1e4995d612311
#
_entry.id   23c7f03a42f4c81f29a1e4995d612311
#
_cell.length_a   1.000
_cell.length_b   1.000
_cell.length_c   1.000
_cell.angle_alpha   90.00
_cell.angle_beta   90.00
_cell.angle_gamma   90.00
#
_symmetry.space_group_name_H-M   'P 1'
#
loop_
_entity.id
_entity.type
_entity.pdbx_description
1 polymer ?
#
loop_
_entity_poly.entity_id
_entity_poly.type
_entity_poly.pdbx_seq_one_letter_code
_entity_poly.pdbx_strand_id
1 'polypeptide(L)'
;WAPDIPGYGYVLGCRAFSLEENGDYAQAEPLGRKAVEINENDIWAGHAVAHVLEMQGRRQDGIKWVDSHEDAWRERGIFAHHIWWHRALCYLELEQFDAVMNAYDNQFWTEPSEDNTDICNASAMLMRLDMLGLDVGDRWSSIAEVCATRIDERLRPFNDMHYVMALTMDGRRDDAVAMVNSMRAFCEDSA
;
A
#
# COMPACT_ATOMS: atom_id res chain seq x y z
N TRP A 1 4.79 27.17 -12.66
CA TRP A 1 4.16 27.47 -11.37
C TRP A 1 5.12 28.29 -10.51
N ALA A 2 4.61 29.29 -9.83
CA ALA A 2 5.37 30.16 -8.94
C ALA A 2 4.91 29.94 -7.48
N PRO A 3 5.79 30.19 -6.49
CA PRO A 3 5.48 29.91 -5.08
C PRO A 3 4.27 30.66 -4.51
N ASP A 4 3.87 31.76 -5.11
CA ASP A 4 2.73 32.60 -4.73
C ASP A 4 1.39 32.16 -5.33
N ILE A 5 1.40 31.14 -6.21
CA ILE A 5 0.19 30.62 -6.82
C ILE A 5 -0.48 29.59 -5.90
N PRO A 6 -1.79 29.74 -5.61
CA PRO A 6 -2.52 28.74 -4.85
C PRO A 6 -2.36 27.32 -5.43
N GLY A 7 -2.11 26.34 -4.56
CA GLY A 7 -1.87 24.96 -4.97
C GLY A 7 -0.43 24.63 -5.37
N TYR A 8 0.52 25.56 -5.22
CA TYR A 8 1.93 25.30 -5.53
C TYR A 8 2.50 24.09 -4.76
N GLY A 9 2.11 23.90 -3.49
CA GLY A 9 2.51 22.74 -2.69
C GLY A 9 2.13 21.41 -3.35
N TYR A 10 0.91 21.28 -3.85
CA TYR A 10 0.47 20.06 -4.55
C TYR A 10 1.26 19.77 -5.81
N VAL A 11 1.67 20.81 -6.54
CA VAL A 11 2.53 20.65 -7.73
C VAL A 11 3.92 20.14 -7.33
N LEU A 12 4.45 20.62 -6.20
CA LEU A 12 5.70 20.09 -5.65
C LEU A 12 5.58 18.62 -5.26
N GLY A 13 4.48 18.23 -4.61
CA GLY A 13 4.19 16.84 -4.25
C GLY A 13 4.11 15.93 -5.47
N CYS A 14 3.35 16.31 -6.50
CA CYS A 14 3.29 15.57 -7.75
C CYS A 14 4.66 15.45 -8.45
N ARG A 15 5.46 16.53 -8.43
CA ARG A 15 6.81 16.51 -8.98
C ARG A 15 7.73 15.61 -8.18
N ALA A 16 7.63 15.63 -6.85
CA ALA A 16 8.41 14.76 -5.99
C ALA A 16 8.13 13.29 -6.30
N PHE A 17 6.86 12.91 -6.42
CA PHE A 17 6.47 11.55 -6.78
C PHE A 17 7.00 11.15 -8.17
N SER A 18 6.86 12.02 -9.19
CA SER A 18 7.39 11.74 -10.52
C SER A 18 8.91 11.54 -10.56
N LEU A 19 9.65 12.28 -9.74
CA LEU A 19 11.11 12.14 -9.61
C LEU A 19 11.48 10.85 -8.87
N GLU A 20 10.72 10.50 -7.84
CA GLU A 20 10.88 9.25 -7.10
C GLU A 20 10.68 8.05 -8.03
N GLU A 21 9.60 8.00 -8.79
CA GLU A 21 9.30 6.95 -9.77
C GLU A 21 10.39 6.82 -10.87
N ASN A 22 11.12 7.89 -11.15
CA ASN A 22 12.27 7.87 -12.05
C ASN A 22 13.62 7.57 -11.35
N GLY A 23 13.61 7.32 -10.04
CA GLY A 23 14.82 7.02 -9.25
C GLY A 23 15.67 8.25 -8.90
N ASP A 24 15.20 9.46 -9.15
CA ASP A 24 15.90 10.70 -8.75
C ASP A 24 15.54 11.10 -7.32
N TYR A 25 15.90 10.25 -6.37
CA TYR A 25 15.61 10.42 -4.95
C TYR A 25 16.23 11.69 -4.36
N ALA A 26 17.38 12.13 -4.88
CA ALA A 26 18.07 13.31 -4.40
C ALA A 26 17.28 14.61 -4.65
N GLN A 27 16.50 14.65 -5.73
CA GLN A 27 15.60 15.76 -6.02
C GLN A 27 14.19 15.53 -5.45
N ALA A 28 13.71 14.29 -5.41
CA ALA A 28 12.36 13.95 -4.95
C ALA A 28 12.16 14.30 -3.47
N GLU A 29 13.04 13.84 -2.58
CA GLU A 29 12.89 14.03 -1.14
C GLU A 29 12.74 15.50 -0.72
N PRO A 30 13.64 16.44 -1.09
CA PRO A 30 13.51 17.82 -0.67
C PRO A 30 12.23 18.49 -1.19
N LEU A 31 11.74 18.11 -2.37
CA LEU A 31 10.51 18.65 -2.93
C LEU A 31 9.28 18.12 -2.18
N GLY A 32 9.24 16.82 -1.88
CA GLY A 32 8.16 16.22 -1.10
C GLY A 32 8.09 16.80 0.31
N ARG A 33 9.22 16.91 1.01
CA ARG A 33 9.29 17.54 2.32
C ARG A 33 8.82 19.00 2.28
N LYS A 34 9.22 19.74 1.24
CA LYS A 34 8.79 21.12 1.06
C LYS A 34 7.29 21.24 0.81
N ALA A 35 6.69 20.32 0.08
CA ALA A 35 5.25 20.27 -0.12
C ALA A 35 4.51 20.06 1.21
N VAL A 36 4.98 19.13 2.06
CA VAL A 36 4.40 18.88 3.39
C VAL A 36 4.61 20.05 4.33
N GLU A 37 5.76 20.76 4.28
CA GLU A 37 5.96 22.02 5.03
C GLU A 37 4.93 23.10 4.66
N ILE A 38 4.53 23.17 3.38
CA ILE A 38 3.52 24.12 2.91
C ILE A 38 2.11 23.69 3.33
N ASN A 39 1.85 22.39 3.31
CA ASN A 39 0.58 21.81 3.70
C ASN A 39 0.82 20.43 4.33
N GLU A 40 0.82 20.37 5.66
CA GLU A 40 1.04 19.13 6.42
C GLU A 40 0.00 18.03 6.13
N ASN A 41 -1.16 18.44 5.60
CA ASN A 41 -2.23 17.53 5.19
C ASN A 41 -2.02 16.92 3.79
N ASP A 42 -0.94 17.27 3.08
CA ASP A 42 -0.62 16.71 1.78
C ASP A 42 0.02 15.32 1.94
N ILE A 43 -0.83 14.34 2.24
CA ILE A 43 -0.41 12.94 2.41
C ILE A 43 0.20 12.37 1.12
N TRP A 44 -0.19 12.89 -0.07
CA TRP A 44 0.40 12.47 -1.34
C TRP A 44 1.89 12.84 -1.43
N ALA A 45 2.22 14.07 -1.06
CA ALA A 45 3.62 14.48 -0.98
C ALA A 45 4.39 13.72 0.11
N GLY A 46 3.71 13.46 1.25
CA GLY A 46 4.25 12.64 2.34
C GLY A 46 4.57 11.22 1.89
N HIS A 47 3.72 10.63 1.07
CA HIS A 47 3.88 9.32 0.47
C HIS A 47 5.10 9.26 -0.47
N ALA A 48 5.32 10.28 -1.31
CA ALA A 48 6.51 10.36 -2.15
C ALA A 48 7.82 10.32 -1.33
N VAL A 49 7.84 11.00 -0.18
CA VAL A 49 8.98 10.94 0.75
C VAL A 49 9.12 9.55 1.38
N ALA A 50 8.01 8.90 1.76
CA ALA A 50 8.04 7.55 2.31
C ALA A 50 8.65 6.55 1.30
N HIS A 51 8.27 6.63 0.03
CA HIS A 51 8.87 5.85 -1.05
C HIS A 51 10.39 6.06 -1.17
N VAL A 52 10.84 7.32 -1.18
CA VAL A 52 12.29 7.63 -1.24
C VAL A 52 13.03 6.97 -0.08
N LEU A 53 12.49 7.09 1.14
CA LEU A 53 13.12 6.53 2.35
C LEU A 53 13.17 5.00 2.30
N GLU A 54 12.11 4.37 1.81
CA GLU A 54 12.03 2.93 1.60
C GLU A 54 13.04 2.47 0.56
N MET A 55 13.05 3.06 -0.63
CA MET A 55 13.94 2.69 -1.73
C MET A 55 15.43 2.89 -1.42
N GLN A 56 15.75 3.84 -0.55
CA GLN A 56 17.12 4.07 -0.07
C GLN A 56 17.51 3.22 1.14
N GLY A 57 16.64 2.38 1.66
CA GLY A 57 16.95 1.55 2.83
C GLY A 57 16.96 2.32 4.16
N ARG A 58 16.40 3.51 4.22
CA ARG A 58 16.36 4.40 5.39
C ARG A 58 15.16 4.11 6.29
N ARG A 59 15.06 2.86 6.77
CA ARG A 59 13.89 2.31 7.47
C ARG A 59 13.48 3.11 8.70
N GLN A 60 14.45 3.43 9.59
CA GLN A 60 14.16 4.22 10.80
C GLN A 60 13.68 5.65 10.47
N ASP A 61 14.21 6.25 9.40
CA ASP A 61 13.77 7.57 8.95
C ASP A 61 12.36 7.49 8.36
N GLY A 62 12.02 6.41 7.65
CA GLY A 62 10.68 6.14 7.13
C GLY A 62 9.64 6.05 8.24
N ILE A 63 9.93 5.26 9.29
CA ILE A 63 9.06 5.16 10.47
C ILE A 63 8.87 6.54 11.11
N LYS A 64 9.96 7.25 11.43
CA LYS A 64 9.90 8.58 12.04
C LYS A 64 9.13 9.59 11.18
N TRP A 65 9.29 9.50 9.86
CA TRP A 65 8.59 10.37 8.92
C TRP A 65 7.08 10.20 9.02
N VAL A 66 6.60 8.96 8.99
CA VAL A 66 5.17 8.67 9.09
C VAL A 66 4.65 9.00 10.48
N ASP A 67 5.35 8.61 11.55
CA ASP A 67 4.96 8.87 12.94
C ASP A 67 4.83 10.38 13.23
N SER A 68 5.73 11.20 12.67
CA SER A 68 5.70 12.65 12.91
C SER A 68 4.51 13.38 12.25
N HIS A 69 3.79 12.71 11.35
CA HIS A 69 2.63 13.27 10.64
C HIS A 69 1.34 12.44 10.90
N GLU A 70 1.37 11.51 11.85
CA GLU A 70 0.27 10.59 12.08
C GLU A 70 -1.05 11.32 12.32
N ASP A 71 -1.07 12.37 13.15
CA ASP A 71 -2.29 13.12 13.47
C ASP A 71 -2.85 13.85 12.24
N ALA A 72 -2.00 14.38 11.37
CA ALA A 72 -2.41 15.08 10.15
C ALA A 72 -2.97 14.12 9.08
N TRP A 73 -2.51 12.87 9.08
CA TRP A 73 -2.84 11.90 8.03
C TRP A 73 -3.88 10.86 8.44
N ARG A 74 -4.15 10.68 9.73
CA ARG A 74 -5.04 9.65 10.27
C ARG A 74 -6.42 9.60 9.60
N GLU A 75 -7.01 10.76 9.30
CA GLU A 75 -8.35 10.86 8.73
C GLU A 75 -8.36 11.09 7.21
N ARG A 76 -7.35 10.59 6.50
CA ARG A 76 -7.22 10.76 5.04
C ARG A 76 -7.78 9.57 4.24
N GLY A 77 -8.70 8.81 4.84
CA GLY A 77 -9.37 7.69 4.20
C GLY A 77 -8.41 6.58 3.80
N ILE A 78 -8.72 5.89 2.71
CA ILE A 78 -7.92 4.77 2.19
C ILE A 78 -6.44 5.11 1.96
N PHE A 79 -6.11 6.36 1.69
CA PHE A 79 -4.72 6.75 1.50
C PHE A 79 -3.92 6.76 2.81
N ALA A 80 -4.58 6.95 3.96
CA ALA A 80 -3.96 6.74 5.27
C ALA A 80 -3.57 5.28 5.48
N HIS A 81 -4.43 4.32 5.10
CA HIS A 81 -4.12 2.90 5.15
C HIS A 81 -2.86 2.57 4.35
N HIS A 82 -2.73 3.17 3.17
CA HIS A 82 -1.57 2.95 2.31
C HIS A 82 -0.27 3.49 2.91
N ILE A 83 -0.28 4.67 3.55
CA ILE A 83 0.93 5.20 4.19
C ILE A 83 1.33 4.40 5.44
N TRP A 84 0.34 3.89 6.21
CA TRP A 84 0.60 2.96 7.31
C TRP A 84 1.21 1.65 6.83
N TRP A 85 0.80 1.17 5.68
CA TRP A 85 1.39 0.00 5.04
C TRP A 85 2.86 0.24 4.68
N HIS A 86 3.25 1.40 4.14
CA HIS A 86 4.65 1.76 3.92
C HIS A 86 5.47 1.77 5.22
N ARG A 87 4.90 2.30 6.31
CA ARG A 87 5.54 2.21 7.62
C ARG A 87 5.73 0.76 8.05
N ALA A 88 4.72 -0.08 7.83
CA ALA A 88 4.79 -1.50 8.16
C ALA A 88 5.85 -2.25 7.33
N LEU A 89 6.10 -1.87 6.07
CA LEU A 89 7.25 -2.37 5.30
C LEU A 89 8.58 -2.03 5.97
N CYS A 90 8.73 -0.83 6.50
CA CYS A 90 9.92 -0.45 7.25
C CYS A 90 10.08 -1.31 8.52
N TYR A 91 9.00 -1.59 9.26
CA TYR A 91 9.04 -2.51 10.40
C TYR A 91 9.40 -3.93 9.98
N LEU A 92 8.85 -4.41 8.86
CA LEU A 92 9.13 -5.74 8.32
C LEU A 92 10.63 -5.93 8.04
N GLU A 93 11.26 -4.96 7.37
CA GLU A 93 12.68 -5.01 7.05
C GLU A 93 13.62 -4.83 8.25
N LEU A 94 13.09 -4.30 9.36
CA LEU A 94 13.79 -4.25 10.65
C LEU A 94 13.48 -5.48 11.52
N GLU A 95 12.77 -6.47 10.98
CA GLU A 95 12.35 -7.69 11.68
C GLU A 95 11.51 -7.41 12.95
N GLN A 96 10.80 -6.27 12.95
CA GLN A 96 9.89 -5.88 14.05
C GLN A 96 8.49 -6.43 13.78
N PHE A 97 8.36 -7.74 13.74
CA PHE A 97 7.16 -8.44 13.27
C PHE A 97 5.92 -8.16 14.12
N ASP A 98 6.07 -7.98 15.43
CA ASP A 98 4.95 -7.59 16.30
C ASP A 98 4.38 -6.21 15.92
N ALA A 99 5.25 -5.27 15.52
CA ALA A 99 4.82 -3.96 15.03
C ALA A 99 4.13 -4.05 13.67
N VAL A 100 4.57 -4.96 12.79
CA VAL A 100 3.89 -5.22 11.50
C VAL A 100 2.50 -5.76 11.73
N MET A 101 2.35 -6.77 12.60
CA MET A 101 1.06 -7.38 12.91
C MET A 101 0.11 -6.37 13.57
N ASN A 102 0.63 -5.56 14.50
CA ASN A 102 -0.15 -4.49 15.12
C ASN A 102 -0.60 -3.44 14.10
N ALA A 103 0.25 -3.04 13.16
CA ALA A 103 -0.13 -2.12 12.10
C ALA A 103 -1.17 -2.72 11.15
N TYR A 104 -1.04 -4.01 10.82
CA TYR A 104 -2.02 -4.75 10.05
C TYR A 104 -3.40 -4.68 10.72
N ASP A 105 -3.50 -5.12 11.97
CA ASP A 105 -4.77 -5.28 12.69
C ASP A 105 -5.42 -3.94 13.08
N ASN A 106 -4.64 -2.89 13.32
CA ASN A 106 -5.14 -1.65 13.93
C ASN A 106 -5.01 -0.40 13.05
N GLN A 107 -4.43 -0.51 11.82
CA GLN A 107 -4.17 0.67 11.01
C GLN A 107 -4.57 0.53 9.54
N PHE A 108 -4.22 -0.55 8.84
CA PHE A 108 -4.51 -0.64 7.42
C PHE A 108 -5.41 -1.80 7.00
N TRP A 109 -5.76 -2.72 7.91
CA TRP A 109 -6.79 -3.74 7.71
C TRP A 109 -7.61 -3.96 8.99
N THR A 110 -8.20 -2.90 9.51
CA THR A 110 -8.97 -2.91 10.77
C THR A 110 -10.34 -3.56 10.63
N GLU A 111 -10.87 -3.51 9.40
CA GLU A 111 -12.11 -4.15 8.98
C GLU A 111 -12.01 -4.49 7.50
N PRO A 112 -12.81 -5.45 6.99
CA PRO A 112 -12.81 -5.78 5.57
C PRO A 112 -13.14 -4.56 4.71
N SER A 113 -12.23 -4.20 3.80
CA SER A 113 -12.36 -3.08 2.89
C SER A 113 -12.67 -3.58 1.48
N GLU A 114 -13.51 -2.84 0.76
CA GLU A 114 -13.77 -3.08 -0.66
C GLU A 114 -12.83 -2.28 -1.57
N ASP A 115 -11.93 -1.49 -1.02
CA ASP A 115 -10.94 -0.77 -1.82
C ASP A 115 -9.84 -1.71 -2.31
N ASN A 116 -9.54 -1.64 -3.60
CA ASN A 116 -8.55 -2.50 -4.23
C ASN A 116 -7.15 -2.32 -3.68
N THR A 117 -6.79 -1.11 -3.28
CA THR A 117 -5.47 -0.81 -2.71
C THR A 117 -5.32 -1.46 -1.35
N ASP A 118 -6.35 -1.35 -0.50
CA ASP A 118 -6.35 -1.98 0.82
C ASP A 118 -6.23 -3.51 0.72
N ILE A 119 -7.01 -4.14 -0.17
CA ILE A 119 -6.95 -5.60 -0.40
C ILE A 119 -5.55 -6.02 -0.86
N CYS A 120 -4.97 -5.28 -1.81
CA CYS A 120 -3.63 -5.59 -2.32
C CYS A 120 -2.56 -5.40 -1.24
N ASN A 121 -2.63 -4.32 -0.46
CA ASN A 121 -1.69 -4.04 0.63
C ASN A 121 -1.76 -5.12 1.71
N ALA A 122 -2.96 -5.48 2.15
CA ALA A 122 -3.18 -6.51 3.16
C ALA A 122 -2.67 -7.87 2.67
N SER A 123 -3.05 -8.29 1.46
CA SER A 123 -2.58 -9.54 0.86
C SER A 123 -1.07 -9.59 0.72
N ALA A 124 -0.47 -8.50 0.21
CA ALA A 124 0.97 -8.41 0.01
C ALA A 124 1.76 -8.46 1.32
N MET A 125 1.21 -7.91 2.40
CA MET A 125 1.85 -7.97 3.73
C MET A 125 1.79 -9.37 4.31
N LEU A 126 0.61 -10.00 4.32
CA LEU A 126 0.48 -11.37 4.84
C LEU A 126 1.36 -12.35 4.07
N MET A 127 1.44 -12.22 2.74
CA MET A 127 2.30 -13.09 1.94
C MET A 127 3.78 -12.96 2.31
N ARG A 128 4.26 -11.75 2.59
CA ARG A 128 5.63 -11.54 3.04
C ARG A 128 5.90 -12.19 4.40
N LEU A 129 4.95 -12.09 5.32
CA LEU A 129 5.05 -12.70 6.66
C LEU A 129 5.05 -14.24 6.55
N ASP A 130 4.15 -14.82 5.74
CA ASP A 130 4.11 -16.26 5.47
C ASP A 130 5.40 -16.77 4.84
N MET A 131 5.96 -16.04 3.87
CA MET A 131 7.24 -16.40 3.23
C MET A 131 8.42 -16.37 4.21
N LEU A 132 8.33 -15.59 5.28
CA LEU A 132 9.29 -15.56 6.39
C LEU A 132 9.01 -16.67 7.42
N GLY A 133 7.96 -17.46 7.23
CA GLY A 133 7.58 -18.55 8.14
C GLY A 133 6.87 -18.10 9.41
N LEU A 134 6.29 -16.91 9.39
CA LEU A 134 5.54 -16.37 10.53
C LEU A 134 4.09 -16.81 10.46
N ASP A 135 3.54 -17.18 11.61
CA ASP A 135 2.13 -17.53 11.73
C ASP A 135 1.27 -16.27 11.68
N VAL A 136 0.48 -16.10 10.62
CA VAL A 136 -0.43 -14.98 10.45
C VAL A 136 -1.84 -15.28 10.96
N GLY A 137 -2.07 -16.47 11.53
CA GLY A 137 -3.37 -16.90 12.05
C GLY A 137 -4.45 -16.96 10.95
N ASP A 138 -5.63 -16.49 11.28
CA ASP A 138 -6.82 -16.50 10.41
C ASP A 138 -6.98 -15.22 9.55
N ARG A 139 -5.96 -14.37 9.48
CA ARG A 139 -6.05 -13.07 8.79
C ARG A 139 -6.35 -13.16 7.31
N TRP A 140 -5.97 -14.26 6.66
CA TRP A 140 -6.32 -14.50 5.26
C TRP A 140 -7.83 -14.60 5.02
N SER A 141 -8.61 -15.07 6.01
CA SER A 141 -10.03 -15.33 5.85
C SER A 141 -10.83 -14.08 5.48
N SER A 142 -10.60 -12.98 6.19
CA SER A 142 -11.31 -11.71 5.94
C SER A 142 -11.01 -11.11 4.56
N ILE A 143 -9.76 -11.25 4.07
CA ILE A 143 -9.39 -10.81 2.72
C ILE A 143 -10.03 -11.72 1.67
N ALA A 144 -9.95 -13.03 1.87
CA ALA A 144 -10.47 -14.01 0.93
C ALA A 144 -12.00 -13.94 0.78
N GLU A 145 -12.72 -13.58 1.85
CA GLU A 145 -14.16 -13.31 1.79
C GLU A 145 -14.50 -12.19 0.80
N VAL A 146 -13.77 -11.08 0.86
CA VAL A 146 -13.95 -9.97 -0.09
C VAL A 146 -13.53 -10.40 -1.50
N CYS A 147 -12.40 -11.08 -1.65
CA CYS A 147 -11.91 -11.54 -2.96
C CYS A 147 -12.87 -12.52 -3.66
N ALA A 148 -13.56 -13.36 -2.89
CA ALA A 148 -14.55 -14.32 -3.43
C ALA A 148 -15.74 -13.62 -4.11
N THR A 149 -16.05 -12.39 -3.75
CA THR A 149 -17.11 -11.61 -4.41
C THR A 149 -16.67 -11.01 -5.74
N ARG A 150 -15.37 -11.09 -6.10
CA ARG A 150 -14.74 -10.40 -7.24
C ARG A 150 -14.18 -11.35 -8.31
N ILE A 151 -14.64 -12.60 -8.33
CA ILE A 151 -14.11 -13.67 -9.23
C ILE A 151 -14.14 -13.24 -10.71
N ASP A 152 -15.14 -12.49 -11.13
CA ASP A 152 -15.31 -12.04 -12.51
C ASP A 152 -14.94 -10.55 -12.74
N GLU A 153 -14.41 -9.87 -11.72
CA GLU A 153 -13.94 -8.51 -11.84
C GLU A 153 -12.58 -8.47 -12.55
N ARG A 154 -12.47 -7.74 -13.66
CA ARG A 154 -11.26 -7.66 -14.50
C ARG A 154 -10.81 -6.21 -14.65
N LEU A 155 -10.59 -5.52 -13.52
CA LEU A 155 -10.16 -4.11 -13.52
C LEU A 155 -8.66 -3.98 -13.83
N ARG A 156 -7.84 -4.76 -13.15
CA ARG A 156 -6.37 -4.71 -13.28
C ARG A 156 -5.78 -6.09 -13.00
N PRO A 157 -4.88 -6.61 -13.86
CA PRO A 157 -4.19 -7.87 -13.59
C PRO A 157 -3.42 -7.91 -12.27
N PHE A 158 -2.96 -6.76 -11.81
CA PHE A 158 -2.31 -6.59 -10.52
C PHE A 158 -3.25 -6.98 -9.35
N ASN A 159 -4.50 -6.51 -9.38
CA ASN A 159 -5.49 -6.86 -8.37
C ASN A 159 -5.81 -8.36 -8.42
N ASP A 160 -6.02 -8.88 -9.63
CA ASP A 160 -6.37 -10.29 -9.83
C ASP A 160 -5.36 -11.25 -9.21
N MET A 161 -4.06 -10.93 -9.33
CA MET A 161 -3.01 -11.73 -8.69
C MET A 161 -3.11 -11.74 -7.17
N HIS A 162 -3.42 -10.59 -6.54
CA HIS A 162 -3.59 -10.49 -5.08
C HIS A 162 -4.84 -11.22 -4.61
N TYR A 163 -5.92 -11.18 -5.39
CA TYR A 163 -7.16 -11.89 -5.07
C TYR A 163 -6.97 -13.42 -5.14
N VAL A 164 -6.34 -13.93 -6.22
CA VAL A 164 -6.01 -15.36 -6.31
C VAL A 164 -5.10 -15.81 -5.17
N MET A 165 -4.13 -14.95 -4.79
CA MET A 165 -3.23 -15.22 -3.67
C MET A 165 -4.02 -15.36 -2.37
N ALA A 166 -4.90 -14.42 -2.04
CA ALA A 166 -5.71 -14.45 -0.83
C ALA A 166 -6.63 -15.69 -0.79
N LEU A 167 -7.34 -15.98 -1.88
CA LEU A 167 -8.18 -17.17 -1.99
C LEU A 167 -7.39 -18.48 -1.81
N THR A 168 -6.18 -18.53 -2.36
CA THR A 168 -5.32 -19.72 -2.26
C THR A 168 -4.81 -19.92 -0.83
N MET A 169 -4.37 -18.86 -0.19
CA MET A 169 -3.80 -18.90 1.16
C MET A 169 -4.86 -19.20 2.23
N ASP A 170 -6.12 -18.79 2.01
CA ASP A 170 -7.26 -19.16 2.87
C ASP A 170 -7.81 -20.57 2.58
N GLY A 171 -7.24 -21.27 1.60
CA GLY A 171 -7.70 -22.63 1.22
C GLY A 171 -8.98 -22.66 0.38
N ARG A 172 -9.48 -21.57 -0.12
CA ARG A 172 -10.66 -21.46 -1.01
C ARG A 172 -10.29 -21.87 -2.45
N ARG A 173 -9.94 -23.12 -2.60
CA ARG A 173 -9.40 -23.66 -3.85
C ARG A 173 -10.35 -23.51 -5.04
N ASP A 174 -11.63 -23.75 -4.83
CA ASP A 174 -12.62 -23.70 -5.91
C ASP A 174 -12.81 -22.27 -6.41
N ASP A 175 -12.84 -21.29 -5.52
CA ASP A 175 -12.91 -19.87 -5.85
C ASP A 175 -11.63 -19.40 -6.58
N ALA A 176 -10.46 -19.82 -6.11
CA ALA A 176 -9.19 -19.51 -6.76
C ALA A 176 -9.13 -20.08 -8.19
N VAL A 177 -9.58 -21.33 -8.39
CA VAL A 177 -9.67 -21.97 -9.72
C VAL A 177 -10.68 -21.25 -10.60
N ALA A 178 -11.86 -20.90 -10.07
CA ALA A 178 -12.87 -20.14 -10.81
C ALA A 178 -12.31 -18.80 -11.28
N MET A 179 -11.60 -18.08 -10.42
CA MET A 179 -10.98 -16.82 -10.75
C MET A 179 -9.91 -16.94 -11.85
N VAL A 180 -9.01 -17.93 -11.75
CA VAL A 180 -7.99 -18.20 -12.79
C VAL A 180 -8.64 -18.55 -14.14
N ASN A 181 -9.76 -19.30 -14.14
CA ASN A 181 -10.49 -19.60 -15.36
C ASN A 181 -11.15 -18.35 -15.96
N SER A 182 -11.73 -17.49 -15.12
CA SER A 182 -12.27 -16.20 -15.55
C SER A 182 -11.20 -15.29 -16.16
N MET A 183 -10.00 -15.21 -15.53
CA MET A 183 -8.85 -14.48 -16.09
C MET A 183 -8.44 -15.03 -17.47
N ARG A 184 -8.39 -16.36 -17.63
CA ARG A 184 -8.05 -17.00 -18.91
C ARG A 184 -9.07 -16.68 -20.00
N ALA A 185 -10.36 -16.80 -19.70
CA ALA A 185 -11.42 -16.47 -20.63
C ALA A 185 -11.34 -15.01 -21.09
N PHE A 186 -11.10 -14.09 -20.15
CA PHE A 186 -10.92 -12.67 -20.47
C PHE A 186 -9.73 -12.42 -21.42
N CYS A 187 -8.62 -13.11 -21.24
CA CYS A 187 -7.47 -12.99 -22.15
C CYS A 187 -7.78 -13.52 -23.56
N GLU A 188 -8.55 -14.63 -23.67
CA GLU A 188 -8.95 -15.22 -24.96
C GLU A 188 -9.93 -14.32 -25.72
N ASP A 189 -10.87 -13.67 -25.01
CA ASP A 189 -11.85 -12.75 -25.59
C ASP A 189 -11.28 -11.38 -25.96
N SER A 190 -10.13 -11.00 -25.38
CA SER A 190 -9.50 -9.70 -25.56
C SER A 190 -8.37 -9.69 -26.59
N ALA A 191 -8.00 -10.86 -27.13
CA ALA A 191 -6.91 -11.06 -28.11
C ALA A 191 -7.43 -10.98 -29.55
#